data_003d69d3d78cfdf3a0685f8c3fd8523c
#
_entry.id   003d69d3d78cfdf3a0685f8c3fd8523c
#
_cell.length_a   1.000
_cell.length_b   1.000
_cell.length_c   1.000
_cell.angle_alpha   90.00
_cell.angle_beta   90.00
_cell.angle_gamma   90.00
#
_symmetry.space_group_name_H-M   'P 1'
#
loop_
_entity.id
_entity.type
_entity.pdbx_description
1 polymer ?
#
loop_
_entity_poly.entity_id
_entity_poly.type
_entity_poly.pdbx_seq_one_letter_code
_entity_poly.pdbx_strand_id
1 'polypeptide(L)'
;MKDYEKRNKLTKKTGEIQKVNWSEIEKLVEILSKKIFQLQRDFSSISTITRGGLVPARLLADHLGIYTILVDQRKIPFDSIFVDDIYDSGNTFKKILNRVESPSDLVFVTLFARRGKKYPKQLIYGKKTDSSSYIVYPWDKLEYKRLKKYSL
;
A
#
# COMPACT_ATOMS: atom_id res chain seq x y z
N MET A 1 -3.69 -8.52 -18.56
CA MET A 1 -2.95 -9.40 -17.65
C MET A 1 -3.20 -9.08 -16.17
N LYS A 2 -3.07 -7.83 -15.74
CA LYS A 2 -3.35 -7.45 -14.35
C LYS A 2 -4.78 -7.74 -13.89
N ASP A 3 -5.77 -7.62 -14.74
CA ASP A 3 -7.17 -7.95 -14.43
C ASP A 3 -7.41 -9.46 -14.30
N TYR A 4 -6.66 -10.26 -15.02
CA TYR A 4 -6.70 -11.71 -14.93
C TYR A 4 -6.09 -12.22 -13.62
N GLU A 5 -5.00 -11.63 -13.19
CA GLU A 5 -4.36 -11.96 -11.90
C GLU A 5 -5.24 -11.58 -10.72
N LYS A 6 -5.93 -10.43 -10.80
CA LYS A 6 -6.90 -10.03 -9.78
C LYS A 6 -8.13 -10.95 -9.74
N ARG A 7 -8.63 -11.37 -10.90
CA ARG A 7 -9.72 -12.36 -10.99
C ARG A 7 -9.33 -13.69 -10.34
N ASN A 8 -8.14 -14.19 -10.63
CA ASN A 8 -7.60 -15.40 -10.01
C ASN A 8 -7.42 -15.26 -8.50
N LYS A 9 -7.06 -14.08 -8.01
CA LYS A 9 -7.00 -13.81 -6.56
C LYS A 9 -8.38 -13.86 -5.92
N LEU A 10 -9.43 -13.38 -6.60
CA LEU A 10 -10.79 -13.41 -6.08
C LEU A 10 -11.35 -14.82 -6.03
N THR A 11 -11.12 -15.61 -7.08
CA THR A 11 -11.61 -16.99 -7.18
C THR A 11 -10.88 -17.98 -6.28
N LYS A 12 -9.60 -17.71 -5.96
CA LYS A 12 -8.80 -18.52 -5.02
C LYS A 12 -9.08 -18.22 -3.56
N LYS A 13 -9.62 -17.05 -3.25
CA LYS A 13 -9.98 -16.64 -1.89
C LYS A 13 -11.47 -16.87 -1.66
N THR A 14 -11.83 -18.11 -1.38
CA THR A 14 -13.16 -18.48 -0.83
C THR A 14 -13.37 -17.95 0.59
N GLY A 15 -12.56 -17.00 1.02
CA GLY A 15 -12.54 -16.43 2.36
C GLY A 15 -13.38 -15.17 2.51
N GLU A 16 -13.32 -14.63 3.69
CA GLU A 16 -14.03 -13.44 4.10
C GLU A 16 -13.64 -12.21 3.26
N ILE A 17 -14.62 -11.36 3.02
CA ILE A 17 -14.44 -10.06 2.40
C ILE A 17 -14.41 -8.99 3.50
N GLN A 18 -13.35 -8.22 3.55
CA GLN A 18 -13.20 -7.09 4.45
C GLN A 18 -13.46 -5.80 3.65
N LYS A 19 -14.59 -5.16 3.93
CA LYS A 19 -14.89 -3.84 3.35
C LYS A 19 -14.34 -2.75 4.25
N VAL A 20 -13.59 -1.83 3.66
CA VAL A 20 -12.99 -0.69 4.35
C VAL A 20 -13.70 0.57 3.90
N ASN A 21 -14.08 1.43 4.84
CA ASN A 21 -14.71 2.70 4.55
C ASN A 21 -13.72 3.87 4.64
N TRP A 22 -14.14 5.03 4.17
CA TRP A 22 -13.29 6.24 4.18
C TRP A 22 -12.87 6.68 5.58
N SER A 23 -13.74 6.52 6.57
CA SER A 23 -13.41 6.87 7.96
C SER A 23 -12.25 6.03 8.50
N GLU A 24 -12.22 4.74 8.18
CA GLU A 24 -11.11 3.85 8.55
C GLU A 24 -9.82 4.24 7.81
N ILE A 25 -9.90 4.56 6.53
CA ILE A 25 -8.75 5.04 5.74
C ILE A 25 -8.17 6.32 6.34
N GLU A 26 -9.00 7.28 6.68
CA GLU A 26 -8.54 8.54 7.30
C GLU A 26 -7.80 8.30 8.60
N LYS A 27 -8.30 7.41 9.46
CA LYS A 27 -7.64 7.03 10.71
C LYS A 27 -6.28 6.37 10.46
N LEU A 28 -6.20 5.48 9.48
CA LEU A 28 -4.94 4.81 9.14
C LEU A 28 -3.91 5.80 8.60
N VAL A 29 -4.33 6.71 7.74
CA VAL A 29 -3.45 7.77 7.21
C VAL A 29 -2.93 8.67 8.32
N GLU A 30 -3.76 9.03 9.27
CA GLU A 30 -3.36 9.81 10.45
C GLU A 30 -2.32 9.06 11.30
N ILE A 31 -2.56 7.78 11.59
CA ILE A 31 -1.61 6.92 12.32
C ILE A 31 -0.28 6.84 11.60
N LEU A 32 -0.31 6.62 10.29
CA LEU A 32 0.90 6.53 9.46
C LEU A 32 1.67 7.85 9.44
N SER A 33 0.97 8.97 9.30
CA SER A 33 1.59 10.29 9.32
C SER A 33 2.33 10.56 10.63
N LYS A 34 1.74 10.20 11.75
CA LYS A 34 2.40 10.33 13.07
C LYS A 34 3.64 9.45 13.17
N LYS A 35 3.58 8.21 12.70
CA LYS A 35 4.73 7.29 12.69
C LYS A 35 5.87 7.82 11.81
N ILE A 36 5.54 8.40 10.66
CA ILE A 36 6.52 8.99 9.75
C ILE A 36 7.18 10.22 10.38
N PHE A 37 6.41 11.10 11.00
CA PHE A 37 6.97 12.27 11.73
C PHE A 37 7.95 11.86 12.84
N GLN A 38 7.71 10.73 13.49
CA GLN A 38 8.61 10.22 14.53
C GLN A 38 9.98 9.79 14.01
N LEU A 39 10.13 9.56 12.72
CA LEU A 39 11.42 9.24 12.11
C LEU A 39 12.40 10.41 12.11
N GLN A 40 11.91 11.65 12.24
CA GLN A 40 12.73 12.87 12.22
C GLN A 40 13.62 12.97 10.98
N ARG A 41 13.06 12.58 9.82
CA ARG A 41 13.72 12.66 8.52
C ARG A 41 12.91 13.54 7.59
N ASP A 42 13.61 14.25 6.71
CA ASP A 42 13.01 15.06 5.67
C ASP A 42 12.80 14.24 4.40
N PHE A 43 11.60 14.30 3.85
CA PHE A 43 11.24 13.63 2.60
C PHE A 43 10.77 14.66 1.59
N SER A 44 11.28 14.55 0.37
CA SER A 44 10.95 15.45 -0.74
C SER A 44 9.85 14.93 -1.64
N SER A 45 9.60 13.62 -1.61
CA SER A 45 8.59 13.00 -2.48
C SER A 45 7.97 11.76 -1.83
N ILE A 46 6.84 11.37 -2.39
CA ILE A 46 6.24 10.05 -2.20
C ILE A 46 6.37 9.29 -3.50
N SER A 47 6.86 8.07 -3.43
CA SER A 47 6.89 7.13 -4.56
C SER A 47 5.82 6.08 -4.39
N THR A 48 5.21 5.66 -5.46
CA THR A 48 4.18 4.62 -5.42
C THR A 48 4.15 3.79 -6.69
N ILE A 49 3.33 2.76 -6.65
CA ILE A 49 3.13 1.83 -7.77
C ILE A 49 1.64 1.77 -8.13
N THR A 50 1.35 1.68 -9.41
CA THR A 50 -0.02 1.53 -9.91
C THR A 50 -0.54 0.11 -9.63
N ARG A 51 -1.80 0.00 -9.33
CA ARG A 51 -2.75 1.06 -9.04
C ARG A 51 -2.99 1.21 -7.54
N GLY A 52 -2.66 0.16 -6.74
CA GLY A 52 -3.01 0.05 -5.33
C GLY A 52 -2.53 1.20 -4.43
N GLY A 53 -1.35 1.72 -4.72
CA GLY A 53 -0.75 2.78 -3.92
C GLY A 53 -1.19 4.21 -4.26
N LEU A 54 -1.90 4.43 -5.37
CA LEU A 54 -2.22 5.79 -5.85
C LEU A 54 -3.02 6.62 -4.86
N VAL A 55 -4.11 6.07 -4.33
CA VAL A 55 -4.96 6.80 -3.37
C VAL A 55 -4.26 6.96 -2.02
N PRO A 56 -3.69 5.92 -1.41
CA PRO A 56 -2.91 6.08 -0.18
C PRO A 56 -1.77 7.10 -0.30
N ALA A 57 -1.05 7.11 -1.42
CA ALA A 57 0.03 8.06 -1.66
C ALA A 57 -0.47 9.51 -1.67
N ARG A 58 -1.59 9.80 -2.32
CA ARG A 58 -2.18 11.14 -2.34
C ARG A 58 -2.62 11.57 -0.94
N LEU A 59 -3.27 10.71 -0.20
CA LEU A 59 -3.74 11.04 1.14
C LEU A 59 -2.58 11.31 2.11
N LEU A 60 -1.55 10.48 2.07
CA LEU A 60 -0.33 10.70 2.87
C LEU A 60 0.41 11.97 2.45
N ALA A 61 0.51 12.24 1.16
CA ALA A 61 1.10 13.47 0.65
C ALA A 61 0.43 14.71 1.23
N ASP A 62 -0.90 14.72 1.25
CA ASP A 62 -1.68 15.83 1.83
C ASP A 62 -1.40 16.00 3.33
N HIS A 63 -1.35 14.91 4.10
CA HIS A 63 -1.07 14.94 5.54
C HIS A 63 0.36 15.35 5.87
N LEU A 64 1.32 14.98 5.03
CA LEU A 64 2.75 15.26 5.25
C LEU A 64 3.21 16.59 4.61
N GLY A 65 2.35 17.24 3.84
CA GLY A 65 2.71 18.45 3.12
C GLY A 65 3.71 18.21 1.99
N ILE A 66 3.71 17.03 1.39
CA ILE A 66 4.59 16.66 0.28
C ILE A 66 3.83 16.81 -1.03
N TYR A 67 4.36 17.59 -1.95
CA TYR A 67 3.73 17.87 -3.24
C TYR A 67 4.05 16.86 -4.33
N THR A 68 5.28 16.35 -4.33
CA THR A 68 5.77 15.50 -5.41
C THR A 68 5.39 14.05 -5.18
N ILE A 69 4.66 13.48 -6.12
CA ILE A 69 4.32 12.04 -6.15
C ILE A 69 4.92 11.43 -7.41
N LEU A 70 5.80 10.45 -7.23
CA LEU A 70 6.48 9.72 -8.28
C LEU A 70 5.81 8.37 -8.48
N VAL A 71 5.34 8.09 -9.69
CA VAL A 71 4.56 6.88 -10.00
C VAL A 71 5.33 5.97 -10.93
N ASP A 72 5.45 4.70 -10.57
CA ASP A 72 6.08 3.63 -11.37
C ASP A 72 7.51 3.97 -11.84
N GLN A 73 8.28 4.64 -11.01
CA GLN A 73 9.66 5.02 -11.33
C GLN A 73 10.61 3.83 -11.29
N ARG A 74 11.58 3.80 -12.19
CA ARG A 74 12.64 2.78 -12.22
C ARG A 74 13.64 2.96 -11.10
N LYS A 75 13.94 4.22 -10.74
CA LYS A 75 14.81 4.59 -9.63
C LYS A 75 14.02 5.41 -8.63
N ILE A 76 14.14 5.06 -7.36
CA ILE A 76 13.44 5.71 -6.26
C ILE A 76 14.48 6.50 -5.46
N PRO A 77 14.31 7.83 -5.32
CA PRO A 77 15.22 8.66 -4.54
C PRO A 77 15.29 8.23 -3.07
N PHE A 78 16.45 8.42 -2.43
CA PHE A 78 16.65 8.07 -1.03
C PHE A 78 15.77 8.87 -0.06
N ASP A 79 15.35 10.07 -0.44
CA ASP A 79 14.48 10.97 0.32
C ASP A 79 13.00 10.84 -0.05
N SER A 80 12.62 9.72 -0.64
CA SER A 80 11.24 9.39 -1.01
C SER A 80 10.66 8.33 -0.07
N ILE A 81 9.42 8.54 0.35
CA ILE A 81 8.64 7.51 1.04
C ILE A 81 7.94 6.66 -0.01
N PHE A 82 8.12 5.35 0.04
CA PHE A 82 7.37 4.44 -0.84
C PHE A 82 6.06 4.02 -0.18
N VAL A 83 4.96 4.16 -0.90
CA VAL A 83 3.60 3.88 -0.39
C VAL A 83 2.91 2.84 -1.27
N ASP A 84 2.33 1.84 -0.63
CA ASP A 84 1.43 0.86 -1.23
C ASP A 84 0.20 0.67 -0.33
N ASP A 85 -0.80 -0.04 -0.81
CA ASP A 85 -2.03 -0.29 -0.03
C ASP A 85 -1.83 -1.34 1.07
N ILE A 86 -1.15 -2.42 0.76
CA ILE A 86 -0.97 -3.56 1.67
C ILE A 86 0.39 -4.24 1.51
N TYR A 87 0.96 -4.67 2.63
CA TYR A 87 2.06 -5.63 2.65
C TYR A 87 1.48 -7.04 2.77
N ASP A 88 1.58 -7.82 1.71
CA ASP A 88 1.04 -9.19 1.64
C ASP A 88 2.16 -10.22 1.57
N SER A 89 2.58 -10.61 0.37
CA SER A 89 3.67 -11.58 0.17
C SER A 89 5.08 -11.00 0.33
N GLY A 90 5.19 -9.67 0.27
CA GLY A 90 6.48 -8.98 0.23
C GLY A 90 7.10 -8.87 -1.17
N ASN A 91 6.40 -9.30 -2.21
CA ASN A 91 6.91 -9.24 -3.58
C ASN A 91 7.14 -7.80 -4.07
N THR A 92 6.21 -6.89 -3.76
CA THR A 92 6.39 -5.47 -4.08
C THR A 92 7.59 -4.89 -3.35
N PHE A 93 7.73 -5.18 -2.08
CA PHE A 93 8.88 -4.75 -1.28
C PHE A 93 10.21 -5.21 -1.90
N LYS A 94 10.33 -6.47 -2.27
CA LYS A 94 11.53 -7.02 -2.92
C LYS A 94 11.85 -6.32 -4.24
N LYS A 95 10.84 -6.05 -5.07
CA LYS A 95 10.99 -5.28 -6.31
C LYS A 95 11.53 -3.88 -6.04
N ILE A 96 10.99 -3.20 -5.04
CA ILE A 96 11.35 -1.83 -4.72
C ILE A 96 12.76 -1.74 -4.15
N LEU A 97 13.20 -2.71 -3.36
CA LEU A 97 14.58 -2.76 -2.86
C LEU A 97 15.63 -2.67 -3.98
N ASN A 98 15.34 -3.22 -5.15
CA ASN A 98 16.24 -3.16 -6.31
C ASN A 98 16.23 -1.81 -7.04
N ARG A 99 15.31 -0.91 -6.68
CA ARG A 99 15.11 0.39 -7.33
C ARG A 99 15.53 1.58 -6.48
N VAL A 100 15.77 1.36 -5.19
CA VAL A 100 16.15 2.44 -4.26
C VAL A 100 17.65 2.63 -4.23
N GLU A 101 18.09 3.86 -4.03
CA GLU A 101 19.50 4.22 -3.92
C GLU A 101 20.15 3.64 -2.65
N SER A 102 19.41 3.63 -1.55
CA SER A 102 19.88 3.10 -0.26
C SER A 102 18.82 2.17 0.34
N PRO A 103 18.91 0.84 0.07
CA PRO A 103 17.92 -0.11 0.53
C PRO A 103 17.71 -0.14 2.05
N SER A 104 18.78 0.04 2.83
CA SER A 104 18.69 0.04 4.30
C SER A 104 17.92 1.23 4.86
N ASP A 105 17.87 2.35 4.12
CA ASP A 105 17.20 3.60 4.52
C ASP A 105 15.79 3.73 3.94
N LEU A 106 15.35 2.75 3.16
CA LEU A 106 14.00 2.74 2.57
C LEU A 106 12.94 2.85 3.67
N VAL A 107 12.01 3.76 3.49
CA VAL A 107 10.77 3.85 4.25
C VAL A 107 9.64 3.34 3.36
N PHE A 108 9.13 2.18 3.69
CA PHE A 108 8.07 1.49 2.95
C PHE A 108 6.79 1.51 3.80
N VAL A 109 5.75 2.17 3.31
CA VAL A 109 4.53 2.47 4.06
C VAL A 109 3.33 1.80 3.40
N THR A 110 2.53 1.10 4.21
CA THR A 110 1.27 0.50 3.77
C THR A 110 0.14 0.79 4.74
N LEU A 111 -1.09 0.81 4.24
CA LEU A 111 -2.28 0.92 5.11
C LEU A 111 -2.42 -0.33 5.99
N PHE A 112 -2.31 -1.49 5.36
CA PHE A 112 -2.43 -2.78 6.02
C PHE A 112 -1.18 -3.64 5.86
N ALA A 113 -0.99 -4.56 6.81
CA ALA A 113 -0.02 -5.65 6.70
C ALA A 113 -0.68 -6.96 7.10
N ARG A 114 -0.44 -8.04 6.34
CA ARG A 114 -0.99 -9.36 6.64
C ARG A 114 -0.40 -9.93 7.93
N ARG A 115 -1.26 -10.48 8.77
CA ARG A 115 -0.84 -11.22 9.98
C ARG A 115 -0.01 -12.45 9.60
N GLY A 116 0.84 -12.87 10.51
CA GLY A 116 1.63 -14.09 10.34
C GLY A 116 2.78 -13.99 9.34
N LYS A 117 3.12 -12.80 8.89
CA LYS A 117 4.27 -12.54 8.02
C LYS A 117 5.44 -12.01 8.83
N LYS A 118 6.66 -12.25 8.34
CA LYS A 118 7.86 -11.62 8.84
C LYS A 118 8.04 -10.28 8.14
N TYR A 119 7.97 -9.20 8.90
CA TYR A 119 8.07 -7.84 8.35
C TYR A 119 9.53 -7.37 8.27
N PRO A 120 9.91 -6.72 7.17
CA PRO A 120 11.20 -6.04 7.12
C PRO A 120 11.20 -4.82 8.06
N LYS A 121 12.38 -4.44 8.53
CA LYS A 121 12.54 -3.27 9.41
C LYS A 121 12.11 -1.95 8.76
N GLN A 122 12.12 -1.88 7.44
CA GLN A 122 11.74 -0.69 6.65
C GLN A 122 10.22 -0.49 6.58
N LEU A 123 9.42 -1.50 6.96
CA LEU A 123 7.97 -1.43 6.85
C LEU A 123 7.36 -0.62 8.00
N ILE A 124 6.55 0.36 7.62
CA ILE A 124 5.63 1.08 8.51
C ILE A 124 4.21 0.78 8.02
N TYR A 125 3.38 0.23 8.86
CA TYR A 125 1.99 -0.10 8.51
C TYR A 125 1.00 0.51 9.49
N GLY A 126 -0.24 0.72 9.02
CA GLY A 126 -1.32 1.27 9.85
C GLY A 126 -1.96 0.23 10.75
N LYS A 127 -2.36 -0.91 10.18
CA LYS A 127 -3.09 -1.97 10.88
C LYS A 127 -2.77 -3.34 10.31
N LYS A 128 -2.71 -4.34 11.17
CA LYS A 128 -2.67 -5.74 10.74
C LYS A 128 -4.05 -6.21 10.28
N THR A 129 -4.07 -7.08 9.28
CA THR A 129 -5.31 -7.69 8.77
C THR A 129 -5.13 -9.19 8.58
N ASP A 130 -6.26 -9.91 8.50
CA ASP A 130 -6.24 -11.37 8.39
C ASP A 130 -5.53 -11.84 7.12
N SER A 131 -4.87 -12.99 7.21
CA SER A 131 -4.03 -13.52 6.15
C SER A 131 -4.78 -13.92 4.88
N SER A 132 -6.09 -14.19 4.99
CA SER A 132 -6.92 -14.74 3.91
C SER A 132 -8.04 -13.84 3.42
N SER A 133 -8.35 -12.74 4.11
CA SER A 133 -9.43 -11.85 3.70
C SER A 133 -9.10 -11.07 2.42
N TYR A 134 -10.09 -10.88 1.56
CA TYR A 134 -9.99 -9.94 0.44
C TYR A 134 -10.41 -8.54 0.89
N ILE A 135 -9.52 -7.57 0.76
CA ILE A 135 -9.80 -6.20 1.17
C ILE A 135 -10.40 -5.42 0.00
N VAL A 136 -11.58 -4.86 0.22
CA VAL A 136 -12.23 -3.93 -0.71
C VAL A 136 -12.12 -2.52 -0.15
N TYR A 137 -11.24 -1.73 -0.73
CA TYR A 137 -11.07 -0.33 -0.38
C TYR A 137 -12.23 0.53 -0.90
N PRO A 138 -12.50 1.71 -0.33
CA PRO A 138 -13.58 2.57 -0.82
C PRO A 138 -13.43 3.00 -2.28
N TRP A 139 -12.20 3.12 -2.77
CA TRP A 139 -11.90 3.43 -4.18
C TRP A 139 -11.96 2.22 -5.11
N ASP A 140 -12.12 1.00 -4.58
CA ASP A 140 -12.16 -0.25 -5.35
C ASP A 140 -13.58 -0.78 -5.57
N LYS A 141 -14.60 -0.08 -5.13
CA LYS A 141 -16.00 -0.56 -5.18
C LYS A 141 -16.44 -0.97 -6.59
N LEU A 142 -16.13 -0.17 -7.60
CA LEU A 142 -16.50 -0.46 -8.98
C LEU A 142 -15.72 -1.65 -9.55
N GLU A 143 -14.44 -1.73 -9.25
CA GLU A 143 -13.60 -2.85 -9.65
C GLU A 143 -14.08 -4.15 -9.02
N TYR A 144 -14.38 -4.13 -7.72
CA TYR A 144 -14.92 -5.26 -7.00
C TYR A 144 -16.25 -5.75 -7.59
N LYS A 145 -17.17 -4.83 -7.92
CA LYS A 145 -18.44 -5.17 -8.58
C LYS A 145 -18.21 -5.86 -9.93
N ARG A 146 -17.27 -5.39 -10.71
CA ARG A 146 -16.89 -6.00 -12.00
C ARG A 146 -16.34 -7.40 -11.82
N LEU A 147 -15.40 -7.57 -10.88
CA LEU A 147 -14.79 -8.88 -10.59
C LEU A 147 -15.83 -9.89 -10.11
N LYS A 148 -16.75 -9.48 -9.24
CA LYS A 148 -17.84 -10.32 -8.74
C LYS A 148 -18.78 -10.77 -9.85
N LYS A 149 -19.10 -9.92 -10.82
CA LYS A 149 -19.97 -10.22 -11.96
C LYS A 149 -19.41 -11.33 -12.86
N TYR A 150 -18.09 -11.45 -12.95
CA TYR A 150 -17.40 -12.42 -13.80
C TYR A 150 -16.94 -13.68 -13.07
N SER A 151 -17.17 -13.77 -11.76
CA SER A 151 -16.75 -14.91 -10.92
C SER A 151 -17.88 -15.92 -10.68
N LEU A 152 -19.05 -15.69 -11.26
CA LEU A 152 -20.23 -16.59 -11.21
C LEU A 152 -20.26 -17.51 -12.41
#